data_d7daef8e98d7e6d77c1655863f47534e
#
_entry.id   d7daef8e98d7e6d77c1655863f47534e
#
_cell.length_a   1.000
_cell.length_b   1.000
_cell.length_c   1.000
_cell.angle_alpha   90.00
_cell.angle_beta   90.00
_cell.angle_gamma   90.00
#
_symmetry.space_group_name_H-M   'P 1'
#
loop_
_entity.id
_entity.type
_entity.pdbx_description
1 polymer ?
#
loop_
_entity_poly.entity_id
_entity_poly.type
_entity_poly.pdbx_seq_one_letter_code
_entity_poly.pdbx_strand_id
1 'polypeptide(L)'
;MGMGNPMVQTVIMGIINILFTLLAVFTVEKWGRKPLLISGSIGMAIGAFGVALCNVVAGLPPMLAVVSIMVYSASFMFSWGPICCVLIAEIFPNTIRGAAVAIAVAFQWIFNFIVSSTFVPMYNMSLGDMGDKFGHMFAYGLYGIICVVAALFVWKLVPETKGKTLEDMT
;
A
#
# COMPACT_ATOMS: atom_id res chain seq x y z
N MET A 1 -13.69 4.76 -18.69
CA MET A 1 -14.00 5.56 -17.49
C MET A 1 -14.07 7.03 -17.89
N GLY A 2 -15.26 7.66 -17.77
CA GLY A 2 -15.60 8.96 -18.38
C GLY A 2 -15.11 10.19 -17.62
N MET A 3 -13.91 10.22 -17.20
CA MET A 3 -13.30 11.39 -16.56
C MET A 3 -12.10 11.82 -17.37
N GLY A 4 -12.28 12.86 -18.18
CA GLY A 4 -11.24 13.72 -18.72
C GLY A 4 -9.91 13.10 -19.20
N ASN A 5 -9.04 13.88 -19.67
CA ASN A 5 -7.74 13.53 -20.19
C ASN A 5 -6.93 12.63 -19.19
N PRO A 6 -6.44 11.44 -19.59
CA PRO A 6 -5.63 10.56 -18.72
C PRO A 6 -4.41 11.25 -18.09
N MET A 7 -3.83 12.21 -18.78
CA MET A 7 -2.72 13.04 -18.26
C MET A 7 -3.13 13.82 -17.01
N VAL A 8 -4.33 14.39 -16.98
CA VAL A 8 -4.81 15.15 -15.82
C VAL A 8 -4.95 14.24 -14.60
N GLN A 9 -5.47 13.03 -14.78
CA GLN A 9 -5.55 12.04 -13.68
C GLN A 9 -4.17 11.69 -13.13
N THR A 10 -3.19 11.45 -14.00
CA THR A 10 -1.82 11.13 -13.58
C THR A 10 -1.19 12.29 -12.80
N VAL A 11 -1.39 13.54 -13.25
CA VAL A 11 -0.87 14.72 -12.54
C VAL A 11 -1.52 14.89 -11.17
N ILE A 12 -2.84 14.73 -11.07
CA ILE A 12 -3.56 14.80 -9.79
C ILE A 12 -3.06 13.72 -8.82
N MET A 13 -2.92 12.47 -9.29
CA MET A 13 -2.37 11.39 -8.47
C MET A 13 -0.94 11.70 -8.01
N GLY A 14 -0.10 12.26 -8.88
CA GLY A 14 1.27 12.67 -8.53
C GLY A 14 1.29 13.73 -7.43
N ILE A 15 0.45 14.75 -7.53
CA ILE A 15 0.33 15.82 -6.52
C ILE A 15 -0.15 15.22 -5.18
N ILE A 16 -1.17 14.38 -5.19
CA ILE A 16 -1.68 13.70 -3.99
C ILE A 16 -0.56 12.88 -3.34
N ASN A 17 0.17 12.08 -4.12
CA ASN A 17 1.26 11.25 -3.61
C ASN A 17 2.36 12.08 -2.94
N ILE A 18 2.77 13.21 -3.53
CA ILE A 18 3.77 14.11 -2.94
C ILE A 18 3.25 14.70 -1.62
N LEU A 19 2.01 15.19 -1.59
CA LEU A 19 1.41 15.76 -0.38
C LEU A 19 1.34 14.74 0.76
N PHE A 20 0.89 13.52 0.47
CA PHE A 20 0.78 12.47 1.50
C PHE A 20 2.15 11.96 1.96
N THR A 21 3.16 11.95 1.08
CA THR A 21 4.54 11.63 1.49
C THR A 21 5.11 12.70 2.42
N LEU A 22 4.88 13.97 2.13
CA LEU A 22 5.29 15.06 3.02
C LEU A 22 4.57 14.98 4.38
N LEU A 23 3.26 14.74 4.37
CA LEU A 23 2.50 14.52 5.60
C LEU A 23 3.03 13.32 6.40
N ALA A 24 3.45 12.25 5.74
CA ALA A 24 4.05 11.09 6.40
C ALA A 24 5.32 11.47 7.16
N VAL A 25 6.21 12.24 6.54
CA VAL A 25 7.47 12.69 7.17
C VAL A 25 7.20 13.49 8.44
N PHE A 26 6.24 14.41 8.42
CA PHE A 26 5.89 15.19 9.62
C PHE A 26 5.13 14.39 10.69
N THR A 27 4.38 13.37 10.26
CA THR A 27 3.52 12.60 11.16
C THR A 27 4.28 11.45 11.82
N VAL A 28 5.29 10.88 11.16
CA VAL A 28 6.07 9.75 11.68
C VAL A 28 6.78 10.07 12.99
N GLU A 29 7.24 11.30 13.16
CA GLU A 29 7.89 11.74 14.39
C GLU A 29 6.90 11.90 15.55
N LYS A 30 5.64 12.24 15.23
CA LYS A 30 4.59 12.46 16.25
C LYS A 30 3.91 11.16 16.68
N TRP A 31 3.49 10.34 15.73
CA TRP A 31 2.68 9.14 15.98
C TRP A 31 3.51 7.86 16.18
N GLY A 32 4.72 7.82 15.65
CA GLY A 32 5.55 6.63 15.64
C GLY A 32 5.40 5.78 14.36
N ARG A 33 6.29 4.82 14.19
CA ARG A 33 6.38 4.03 12.96
C ARG A 33 5.27 2.99 12.90
N LYS A 34 5.03 2.26 13.99
CA LYS A 34 4.04 1.17 14.07
C LYS A 34 2.59 1.63 13.87
N PRO A 35 2.07 2.65 14.59
CA PRO A 35 0.69 3.11 14.39
C PRO A 35 0.47 3.61 12.95
N LEU A 36 1.48 4.25 12.37
CA LEU A 36 1.39 4.78 11.03
C LEU A 36 1.33 3.67 9.97
N LEU A 37 2.10 2.59 10.12
CA LEU A 37 2.02 1.42 9.26
C LEU A 37 0.67 0.71 9.37
N ILE A 38 0.11 0.58 10.56
CA ILE A 38 -1.20 -0.02 10.78
C ILE A 38 -2.30 0.81 10.13
N SER A 39 -2.32 2.14 10.38
CA SER A 39 -3.33 3.04 9.80
C SER A 39 -3.29 3.06 8.27
N GLY A 40 -2.09 3.06 7.70
CA GLY A 40 -1.91 2.96 6.24
C GLY A 40 -2.39 1.63 5.67
N SER A 41 -2.09 0.50 6.34
CA SER A 41 -2.57 -0.82 5.91
C SER A 41 -4.10 -0.91 5.93
N ILE A 42 -4.75 -0.34 6.94
CA ILE A 42 -6.22 -0.28 7.02
C ILE A 42 -6.78 0.59 5.89
N GLY A 43 -6.19 1.77 5.65
CA GLY A 43 -6.60 2.65 4.56
C GLY A 43 -6.44 1.99 3.18
N MET A 44 -5.34 1.27 2.95
CA MET A 44 -5.15 0.48 1.73
C MET A 44 -6.18 -0.64 1.59
N ALA A 45 -6.49 -1.36 2.68
CA ALA A 45 -7.51 -2.40 2.67
C ALA A 45 -8.90 -1.83 2.29
N ILE A 46 -9.29 -0.70 2.89
CA ILE A 46 -10.55 0.00 2.57
C ILE A 46 -10.57 0.41 1.09
N GLY A 47 -9.50 0.99 0.57
CA GLY A 47 -9.38 1.37 -0.83
C GLY A 47 -9.50 0.16 -1.78
N ALA A 48 -8.77 -0.92 -1.50
CA ALA A 48 -8.79 -2.14 -2.32
C ALA A 48 -10.16 -2.81 -2.33
N PHE A 49 -10.80 -2.98 -1.16
CA PHE A 49 -12.16 -3.52 -1.07
C PHE A 49 -13.19 -2.59 -1.70
N GLY A 50 -13.02 -1.27 -1.61
CA GLY A 50 -13.85 -0.29 -2.29
C GLY A 50 -13.84 -0.48 -3.81
N VAL A 51 -12.67 -0.68 -4.41
CA VAL A 51 -12.55 -0.99 -5.85
C VAL A 51 -13.18 -2.34 -6.18
N ALA A 52 -12.93 -3.37 -5.37
CA ALA A 52 -13.52 -4.69 -5.56
C ALA A 52 -15.05 -4.61 -5.57
N LEU A 53 -15.66 -3.92 -4.62
CA LEU A 53 -17.11 -3.72 -4.53
C LEU A 53 -17.67 -2.96 -5.72
N CYS A 54 -16.99 -1.93 -6.20
CA CYS A 54 -17.43 -1.17 -7.39
C CYS A 54 -17.52 -2.03 -8.65
N ASN A 55 -16.74 -3.12 -8.72
CA ASN A 55 -16.80 -4.04 -9.87
C ASN A 55 -17.92 -5.08 -9.74
N VAL A 56 -18.36 -5.39 -8.52
CA VAL A 56 -19.42 -6.38 -8.26
C VAL A 56 -20.80 -5.74 -8.35
N VAL A 57 -20.98 -4.61 -7.69
CA VAL A 57 -22.29 -3.95 -7.58
C VAL A 57 -22.55 -3.11 -8.83
N ALA A 58 -23.47 -3.61 -9.67
CA ALA A 58 -23.93 -2.85 -10.84
C ALA A 58 -24.72 -1.61 -10.38
N GLY A 59 -24.30 -0.42 -10.86
CA GLY A 59 -25.00 0.84 -10.56
C GLY A 59 -24.23 1.79 -9.64
N LEU A 60 -23.08 1.40 -9.12
CA LEU A 60 -22.22 2.34 -8.40
C LEU A 60 -21.54 3.32 -9.38
N PRO A 61 -21.44 4.60 -9.03
CA PRO A 61 -20.83 5.60 -9.90
C PRO A 61 -19.33 5.27 -10.12
N PRO A 62 -18.83 5.38 -11.37
CA PRO A 62 -17.41 5.15 -11.68
C PRO A 62 -16.44 6.02 -10.84
N MET A 63 -16.94 7.15 -10.37
CA MET A 63 -16.24 8.07 -9.49
C MET A 63 -15.81 7.40 -8.18
N LEU A 64 -16.63 6.49 -7.64
CA LEU A 64 -16.31 5.79 -6.40
C LEU A 64 -15.08 4.87 -6.55
N ALA A 65 -14.92 4.23 -7.69
CA ALA A 65 -13.74 3.42 -8.00
C ALA A 65 -12.48 4.30 -8.04
N VAL A 66 -12.56 5.48 -8.67
CA VAL A 66 -11.43 6.44 -8.73
C VAL A 66 -11.07 6.92 -7.33
N VAL A 67 -12.05 7.30 -6.52
CA VAL A 67 -11.82 7.72 -5.12
C VAL A 67 -11.19 6.59 -4.31
N SER A 68 -11.65 5.35 -4.47
CA SER A 68 -11.09 4.19 -3.77
C SER A 68 -9.63 3.93 -4.14
N ILE A 69 -9.25 4.08 -5.41
CA ILE A 69 -7.86 3.99 -5.86
C ILE A 69 -7.02 5.14 -5.27
N MET A 70 -7.56 6.35 -5.22
CA MET A 70 -6.88 7.49 -4.61
C MET A 70 -6.64 7.26 -3.11
N VAL A 71 -7.62 6.73 -2.39
CA VAL A 71 -7.49 6.38 -0.96
C VAL A 71 -6.42 5.31 -0.78
N TYR A 72 -6.41 4.27 -1.62
CA TYR A 72 -5.38 3.24 -1.59
C TYR A 72 -3.97 3.83 -1.77
N SER A 73 -3.78 4.63 -2.84
CA SER A 73 -2.49 5.23 -3.18
C SER A 73 -2.02 6.23 -2.11
N ALA A 74 -2.92 7.08 -1.63
CA ALA A 74 -2.62 8.05 -0.57
C ALA A 74 -2.22 7.35 0.73
N SER A 75 -2.93 6.30 1.14
CA SER A 75 -2.62 5.49 2.33
C SER A 75 -1.27 4.80 2.21
N PHE A 76 -0.91 4.30 1.03
CA PHE A 76 0.40 3.72 0.77
C PHE A 76 1.51 4.76 0.91
N MET A 77 1.37 5.92 0.28
CA MET A 77 2.35 7.01 0.31
C MET A 77 2.47 7.68 1.68
N PHE A 78 1.38 7.68 2.46
CA PHE A 78 1.38 8.19 3.83
C PHE A 78 2.13 7.27 4.80
N SER A 79 2.24 5.98 4.51
CA SER A 79 2.69 4.96 5.44
C SER A 79 3.82 4.10 4.87
N TRP A 80 3.49 3.09 4.09
CA TRP A 80 4.41 2.05 3.66
C TRP A 80 5.55 2.57 2.76
N GLY A 81 5.28 3.57 1.91
CA GLY A 81 6.29 4.13 1.02
C GLY A 81 7.54 4.62 1.76
N PRO A 82 7.43 5.66 2.60
CA PRO A 82 8.59 6.22 3.28
C PRO A 82 9.02 5.42 4.52
N ILE A 83 8.07 4.84 5.28
CA ILE A 83 8.36 4.31 6.63
C ILE A 83 9.06 2.96 6.58
N CYS A 84 8.77 2.14 5.58
CA CYS A 84 9.37 0.81 5.48
C CYS A 84 10.91 0.87 5.45
N CYS A 85 11.48 1.73 4.62
CA CYS A 85 12.93 1.92 4.52
C CYS A 85 13.52 2.52 5.80
N VAL A 86 12.83 3.47 6.42
CA VAL A 86 13.25 4.08 7.69
C VAL A 86 13.28 3.04 8.80
N LEU A 87 12.23 2.24 8.93
CA LEU A 87 12.13 1.19 9.94
C LEU A 87 13.25 0.15 9.79
N ILE A 88 13.55 -0.29 8.57
CA ILE A 88 14.65 -1.22 8.30
C ILE A 88 15.99 -0.58 8.72
N ALA A 89 16.20 0.69 8.39
CA ALA A 89 17.42 1.40 8.75
C ALA A 89 17.57 1.62 10.27
N GLU A 90 16.47 1.68 11.01
CA GLU A 90 16.46 1.85 12.48
C GLU A 90 16.68 0.55 13.24
N ILE A 91 16.20 -0.58 12.71
CA ILE A 91 16.31 -1.89 13.40
C ILE A 91 17.74 -2.45 13.32
N PHE A 92 18.49 -2.19 12.25
CA PHE A 92 19.80 -2.76 12.06
C PHE A 92 20.93 -1.86 12.55
N PRO A 93 21.95 -2.41 13.24
CA PRO A 93 23.12 -1.66 13.72
C PRO A 93 23.92 -1.08 12.53
N ASN A 94 24.64 0.01 12.78
CA ASN A 94 25.37 0.78 11.78
C ASN A 94 26.34 -0.06 10.92
N THR A 95 26.91 -1.11 11.51
CA THR A 95 27.90 -2.00 10.87
C THR A 95 27.33 -2.78 9.69
N ILE A 96 26.06 -3.19 9.77
CA ILE A 96 25.41 -4.02 8.75
C ILE A 96 24.22 -3.32 8.07
N ARG A 97 23.87 -2.11 8.49
CA ARG A 97 22.70 -1.35 8.01
C ARG A 97 22.66 -1.25 6.49
N GLY A 98 23.80 -0.90 5.87
CA GLY A 98 23.86 -0.76 4.41
C GLY A 98 23.53 -2.06 3.67
N ALA A 99 24.10 -3.19 4.12
CA ALA A 99 23.82 -4.49 3.53
C ALA A 99 22.37 -4.93 3.79
N ALA A 100 21.84 -4.73 4.99
CA ALA A 100 20.47 -5.07 5.34
C ALA A 100 19.44 -4.30 4.50
N VAL A 101 19.63 -2.98 4.34
CA VAL A 101 18.77 -2.15 3.48
C VAL A 101 18.87 -2.59 2.04
N ALA A 102 20.06 -2.86 1.51
CA ALA A 102 20.25 -3.31 0.14
C ALA A 102 19.52 -4.63 -0.13
N ILE A 103 19.62 -5.60 0.77
CA ILE A 103 18.91 -6.89 0.67
C ILE A 103 17.40 -6.67 0.73
N ALA A 104 16.91 -5.87 1.67
CA ALA A 104 15.48 -5.59 1.80
C ALA A 104 14.91 -4.91 0.55
N VAL A 105 15.62 -3.93 -0.02
CA VAL A 105 15.22 -3.27 -1.27
C VAL A 105 15.25 -4.23 -2.45
N ALA A 106 16.24 -5.13 -2.52
CA ALA A 106 16.29 -6.15 -3.58
C ALA A 106 15.05 -7.07 -3.50
N PHE A 107 14.70 -7.57 -2.32
CA PHE A 107 13.48 -8.35 -2.12
C PHE A 107 12.21 -7.55 -2.47
N GLN A 108 12.15 -6.28 -2.08
CA GLN A 108 11.02 -5.40 -2.42
C GLN A 108 10.82 -5.31 -3.94
N TRP A 109 11.89 -5.17 -4.73
CA TRP A 109 11.80 -5.12 -6.19
C TRP A 109 11.42 -6.46 -6.81
N ILE A 110 11.94 -7.57 -6.27
CA ILE A 110 11.56 -8.94 -6.71
C ILE A 110 10.04 -9.15 -6.48
N PHE A 111 9.53 -8.85 -5.29
CA PHE A 111 8.10 -8.98 -5.01
C PHE A 111 7.26 -8.00 -5.83
N ASN A 112 7.73 -6.78 -6.06
CA ASN A 112 7.06 -5.82 -6.93
C ASN A 112 6.92 -6.36 -8.36
N PHE A 113 7.98 -6.98 -8.89
CA PHE A 113 7.94 -7.64 -10.19
C PHE A 113 6.94 -8.80 -10.22
N ILE A 114 6.94 -9.67 -9.20
CA ILE A 114 6.00 -10.79 -9.10
C ILE A 114 4.56 -10.28 -9.07
N VAL A 115 4.27 -9.29 -8.22
CA VAL A 115 2.93 -8.68 -8.09
C VAL A 115 2.49 -8.07 -9.41
N SER A 116 3.35 -7.26 -10.06
CA SER A 116 3.03 -6.62 -11.34
C SER A 116 2.79 -7.63 -12.45
N SER A 117 3.58 -8.70 -12.50
CA SER A 117 3.45 -9.76 -13.51
C SER A 117 2.20 -10.63 -13.29
N THR A 118 1.79 -10.80 -12.03
CA THR A 118 0.63 -11.63 -11.68
C THR A 118 -0.69 -10.84 -11.75
N PHE A 119 -0.63 -9.52 -11.56
CA PHE A 119 -1.82 -8.67 -11.55
C PHE A 119 -2.60 -8.73 -12.88
N VAL A 120 -1.92 -8.60 -14.01
CA VAL A 120 -2.55 -8.55 -15.33
C VAL A 120 -3.30 -9.86 -15.68
N PRO A 121 -2.71 -11.05 -15.52
CA PRO A 121 -3.43 -12.32 -15.70
C PRO A 121 -4.64 -12.45 -14.77
N MET A 122 -4.49 -12.07 -13.49
CA MET A 122 -5.60 -12.13 -12.52
C MET A 122 -6.72 -11.17 -12.87
N TYR A 123 -6.39 -9.95 -13.27
CA TYR A 123 -7.34 -8.93 -13.67
C TYR A 123 -8.16 -9.34 -14.90
N ASN A 124 -7.53 -10.02 -15.86
CA ASN A 124 -8.16 -10.50 -17.09
C ASN A 124 -8.81 -11.89 -16.94
N MET A 125 -8.83 -12.45 -15.74
CA MET A 125 -9.44 -13.76 -15.50
C MET A 125 -10.95 -13.65 -15.60
N SER A 126 -11.56 -14.36 -16.54
CA SER A 126 -13.01 -14.47 -16.68
C SER A 126 -13.48 -15.85 -16.24
N LEU A 127 -14.50 -15.91 -15.42
CA LEU A 127 -15.08 -17.16 -14.91
C LEU A 127 -16.59 -17.19 -15.16
N GLY A 128 -17.02 -18.02 -16.11
CA GLY A 128 -18.44 -18.27 -16.40
C GLY A 128 -19.28 -17.02 -16.61
N ASP A 129 -20.45 -16.99 -15.98
CA ASP A 129 -21.45 -15.91 -16.14
C ASP A 129 -21.02 -14.54 -15.56
N MET A 130 -20.03 -14.51 -14.68
CA MET A 130 -19.51 -13.25 -14.11
C MET A 130 -18.54 -12.51 -15.04
N GLY A 131 -18.00 -13.18 -16.08
CA GLY A 131 -17.12 -12.59 -17.08
C GLY A 131 -15.92 -11.86 -16.45
N ASP A 132 -15.52 -10.73 -17.03
CA ASP A 132 -14.36 -9.93 -16.61
C ASP A 132 -14.51 -9.33 -15.21
N LYS A 133 -15.73 -9.19 -14.69
CA LYS A 133 -15.97 -8.67 -13.33
C LYS A 133 -15.38 -9.55 -12.24
N PHE A 134 -15.33 -10.87 -12.46
CA PHE A 134 -14.74 -11.81 -11.52
C PHE A 134 -13.23 -11.54 -11.34
N GLY A 135 -12.49 -11.37 -12.43
CA GLY A 135 -11.06 -11.10 -12.38
C GLY A 135 -10.76 -9.80 -11.65
N HIS A 136 -11.52 -8.75 -11.92
CA HIS A 136 -11.38 -7.46 -11.25
C HIS A 136 -11.64 -7.57 -9.74
N MET A 137 -12.75 -8.22 -9.35
CA MET A 137 -13.10 -8.46 -7.95
C MET A 137 -12.02 -9.30 -7.25
N PHE A 138 -11.58 -10.38 -7.88
CA PHE A 138 -10.60 -11.30 -7.33
C PHE A 138 -9.25 -10.62 -7.11
N ALA A 139 -8.74 -9.88 -8.10
CA ALA A 139 -7.47 -9.18 -8.00
C ALA A 139 -7.49 -8.16 -6.84
N TYR A 140 -8.42 -7.22 -6.84
CA TYR A 140 -8.49 -6.20 -5.79
C TYR A 140 -8.88 -6.77 -4.42
N GLY A 141 -9.75 -7.77 -4.38
CA GLY A 141 -10.12 -8.46 -3.14
C GLY A 141 -8.92 -9.17 -2.50
N LEU A 142 -8.11 -9.88 -3.29
CA LEU A 142 -6.89 -10.53 -2.82
C LEU A 142 -5.90 -9.52 -2.24
N TYR A 143 -5.67 -8.39 -2.92
CA TYR A 143 -4.81 -7.33 -2.40
C TYR A 143 -5.38 -6.69 -1.13
N GLY A 144 -6.70 -6.54 -1.04
CA GLY A 144 -7.35 -6.09 0.18
C GLY A 144 -7.07 -7.04 1.37
N ILE A 145 -7.17 -8.34 1.16
CA ILE A 145 -6.85 -9.36 2.17
C ILE A 145 -5.36 -9.27 2.57
N ILE A 146 -4.46 -9.15 1.60
CA ILE A 146 -3.02 -9.00 1.88
C ILE A 146 -2.75 -7.74 2.72
N CYS A 147 -3.43 -6.63 2.47
CA CYS A 147 -3.31 -5.42 3.29
C CYS A 147 -3.79 -5.64 4.74
N VAL A 148 -4.86 -6.41 4.94
CA VAL A 148 -5.31 -6.79 6.30
C VAL A 148 -4.29 -7.68 7.00
N VAL A 149 -3.74 -8.67 6.29
CA VAL A 149 -2.67 -9.53 6.82
C VAL A 149 -1.43 -8.70 7.17
N ALA A 150 -1.06 -7.74 6.32
CA ALA A 150 0.04 -6.81 6.59
C ALA A 150 -0.22 -5.96 7.85
N ALA A 151 -1.44 -5.47 8.06
CA ALA A 151 -1.81 -4.76 9.28
C ALA A 151 -1.65 -5.63 10.53
N LEU A 152 -2.10 -6.88 10.47
CA LEU A 152 -1.97 -7.86 11.56
C LEU A 152 -0.50 -8.23 11.83
N PHE A 153 0.29 -8.38 10.76
CA PHE A 153 1.72 -8.63 10.86
C PHE A 153 2.43 -7.48 11.58
N VAL A 154 2.20 -6.25 11.15
CA VAL A 154 2.78 -5.06 11.78
C VAL A 154 2.34 -4.96 13.24
N TRP A 155 1.08 -5.20 13.52
CA TRP A 155 0.55 -5.13 14.88
C TRP A 155 1.23 -6.12 15.83
N LYS A 156 1.45 -7.37 15.39
CA LYS A 156 2.02 -8.44 16.24
C LYS A 156 3.54 -8.47 16.28
N LEU A 157 4.21 -8.24 15.14
CA LEU A 157 5.61 -8.57 14.95
C LEU A 157 6.53 -7.34 14.85
N VAL A 158 6.01 -6.19 14.43
CA VAL A 158 6.85 -4.99 14.30
C VAL A 158 6.93 -4.27 15.65
N PRO A 159 8.14 -4.08 16.22
CA PRO A 159 8.32 -3.28 17.42
C PRO A 159 8.14 -1.79 17.11
N GLU A 160 7.72 -1.01 18.10
CA GLU A 160 7.75 0.45 17.98
C GLU A 160 9.19 0.93 18.21
N THR A 161 9.74 1.63 17.22
CA THR A 161 11.11 2.14 17.26
C THR A 161 11.20 3.60 17.72
N LYS A 162 10.06 4.29 17.87
CA LYS A 162 10.04 5.69 18.27
C LYS A 162 10.67 5.90 19.64
N GLY A 163 11.75 6.70 19.67
CA GLY A 163 12.42 7.12 20.91
C GLY A 163 13.22 6.03 21.61
N LYS A 164 13.45 4.88 20.97
CA LYS A 164 14.32 3.82 21.49
C LYS A 164 15.70 3.90 20.84
N THR A 165 16.74 3.72 21.65
CA THR A 165 18.10 3.52 21.15
C THR A 165 18.28 2.08 20.69
N LEU A 166 19.27 1.84 19.81
CA LEU A 166 19.60 0.47 19.36
C LEU A 166 19.97 -0.47 20.52
N GLU A 167 20.49 0.09 21.61
CA GLU A 167 20.87 -0.64 22.83
C GLU A 167 19.65 -1.08 23.65
N ASP A 168 18.52 -0.36 23.54
CA ASP A 168 17.26 -0.70 24.23
C ASP A 168 16.42 -1.74 23.46
N MET A 169 16.85 -2.11 22.24
CA MET A 169 16.12 -3.04 21.38
C MET A 169 16.75 -4.45 21.34
N THR A 170 17.90 -4.64 21.97
CA THR A 170 18.57 -5.93 22.16
C THR A 170 18.28 -6.47 23.55
#